data_990959421e0789e09feb0d9b61dd83a6
#
_entry.id   990959421e0789e09feb0d9b61dd83a6
#
_cell.length_a   1.000
_cell.length_b   1.000
_cell.length_c   1.000
_cell.angle_alpha   90.00
_cell.angle_beta   90.00
_cell.angle_gamma   90.00
#
_symmetry.space_group_name_H-M   'P 1'
#
loop_
_entity.id
_entity.type
_entity.pdbx_description
1 polymer ?
#
loop_
_entity_poly.entity_id
_entity_poly.type
_entity_poly.pdbx_seq_one_letter_code
_entity_poly.pdbx_strand_id
1 'polypeptide(L)'
;MLENYIDQIITMGTLADSVTIIDDQQIIRHFQPFNPDIVPFTASDVVGTHFRSTFLDVDPADSGVLRALHGESTISRAYTHLLFNGQRSSGIESIFPIRMGDSIIGSISVSRFLSSPNRFLDVKDDPSVSPDLAAIPDMIGNSPAMQTLKRQILRVARTDANVLICGETGTGKELVAHAVHTASPRCKRLFYPQNCAAIPSSLLESSFFGSEKGAYTGSVHSKGILEQADGGTVFLDEINSLDPAVQGKILRALETKKLRRLGGTREIQ
;
A
#
# COMPACT_ATOMS: atom_id res chain seq x y z
N MET A 1 12.59 14.10 21.26
CA MET A 1 11.19 14.46 20.91
C MET A 1 10.66 13.57 19.80
N LEU A 2 11.41 13.29 18.73
CA LEU A 2 11.07 12.26 17.74
C LEU A 2 11.05 10.84 18.36
N GLU A 3 11.82 10.59 19.39
CA GLU A 3 11.93 9.29 20.09
C GLU A 3 10.60 8.80 20.70
N ASN A 4 9.71 9.71 21.12
CA ASN A 4 8.40 9.34 21.68
C ASN A 4 7.42 8.78 20.62
N TYR A 5 7.70 8.94 19.33
CA TYR A 5 6.93 8.32 18.24
C TYR A 5 7.45 6.91 17.89
N ILE A 6 8.68 6.57 18.30
CA ILE A 6 9.32 5.30 17.98
C ILE A 6 8.57 4.12 18.60
N ASP A 7 8.07 4.25 19.83
CA ASP A 7 7.31 3.19 20.51
C ASP A 7 5.96 2.91 19.82
N GLN A 8 5.34 3.92 19.19
CA GLN A 8 4.14 3.71 18.38
C GLN A 8 4.47 3.05 17.03
N ILE A 9 5.66 3.27 16.52
CA ILE A 9 6.16 2.68 15.27
C ILE A 9 6.44 1.18 15.43
N ILE A 10 6.92 0.74 16.60
CA ILE A 10 7.19 -0.67 16.91
C ILE A 10 5.92 -1.53 16.75
N THR A 11 4.76 -0.96 17.06
CA THR A 11 3.46 -1.63 16.86
C THR A 11 3.12 -1.84 15.38
N MET A 12 3.78 -1.12 14.46
CA MET A 12 3.57 -1.24 13.00
C MET A 12 4.37 -2.38 12.35
N GLY A 13 5.26 -3.06 13.11
CA GLY A 13 6.14 -4.10 12.56
C GLY A 13 5.45 -5.30 11.91
N THR A 14 4.14 -5.49 12.13
CA THR A 14 3.34 -6.50 11.43
C THR A 14 2.77 -6.00 10.08
N LEU A 15 2.88 -4.70 9.80
CA LEU A 15 2.19 -4.02 8.70
C LEU A 15 3.15 -3.44 7.66
N ALA A 16 4.44 -3.35 7.99
CA ALA A 16 5.47 -2.77 7.15
C ALA A 16 6.77 -3.57 7.22
N ASP A 17 7.55 -3.54 6.16
CA ASP A 17 8.90 -4.13 6.16
C ASP A 17 9.94 -3.12 6.70
N SER A 18 9.66 -1.82 6.60
CA SER A 18 10.46 -0.79 7.23
C SER A 18 9.70 0.51 7.49
N VAL A 19 10.23 1.28 8.44
CA VAL A 19 9.83 2.67 8.71
C VAL A 19 11.05 3.57 8.62
N THR A 20 10.89 4.71 7.95
CA THR A 20 11.93 5.75 7.81
C THR A 20 11.38 7.09 8.32
N ILE A 21 12.14 7.78 9.16
CA ILE A 21 11.84 9.16 9.58
C ILE A 21 12.90 10.09 9.00
N ILE A 22 12.44 11.15 8.36
CA ILE A 22 13.26 12.14 7.68
C ILE A 22 12.89 13.50 8.27
N ASP A 23 13.89 14.33 8.59
CA ASP A 23 13.66 15.69 9.11
C ASP A 23 13.35 16.69 7.99
N ASP A 24 13.10 17.94 8.37
CA ASP A 24 12.84 19.07 7.45
C ASP A 24 14.04 19.44 6.56
N GLN A 25 15.26 18.99 6.93
CA GLN A 25 16.47 19.11 6.12
C GLN A 25 16.73 17.91 5.22
N GLN A 26 15.77 17.00 5.13
CA GLN A 26 15.85 15.78 4.32
C GLN A 26 16.91 14.78 4.80
N ILE A 27 17.30 14.83 6.07
CA ILE A 27 18.23 13.87 6.66
C ILE A 27 17.43 12.71 7.29
N ILE A 28 17.84 11.49 7.01
CA ILE A 28 17.27 10.29 7.61
C ILE A 28 17.69 10.26 9.09
N ARG A 29 16.74 10.45 10.01
CA ARG A 29 16.98 10.48 11.44
C ARG A 29 16.72 9.14 12.11
N HIS A 30 15.85 8.33 11.52
CA HIS A 30 15.56 7.00 12.01
C HIS A 30 15.23 6.08 10.87
N PHE A 31 15.68 4.84 10.97
CA PHE A 31 15.33 3.75 10.06
C PHE A 31 15.20 2.46 10.86
N GLN A 32 14.02 1.83 10.79
CA GLN A 32 13.72 0.57 11.44
C GLN A 32 13.29 -0.44 10.39
N PRO A 33 14.15 -1.42 10.04
CA PRO A 33 13.72 -2.60 9.30
C PRO A 33 13.01 -3.56 10.24
N PHE A 34 11.83 -4.04 9.84
CA PHE A 34 11.07 -5.09 10.54
C PHE A 34 11.31 -6.46 9.88
N ASN A 35 11.67 -6.46 8.60
CA ASN A 35 11.98 -7.66 7.85
C ASN A 35 13.36 -7.53 7.17
N PRO A 36 14.47 -7.78 7.92
CA PRO A 36 15.83 -7.56 7.44
C PRO A 36 16.21 -8.42 6.24
N ASP A 37 15.54 -9.55 6.02
CA ASP A 37 15.81 -10.44 4.87
C ASP A 37 15.31 -9.85 3.54
N ILE A 38 14.36 -8.93 3.59
CA ILE A 38 13.75 -8.29 2.41
C ILE A 38 14.31 -6.89 2.19
N VAL A 39 14.62 -6.18 3.28
CA VAL A 39 15.10 -4.80 3.22
C VAL A 39 16.57 -4.78 2.78
N PRO A 40 16.93 -4.10 1.67
CA PRO A 40 18.25 -4.23 1.04
C PRO A 40 19.36 -3.39 1.68
N PHE A 41 19.12 -2.79 2.86
CA PHE A 41 20.08 -1.96 3.61
C PHE A 41 19.75 -1.93 5.09
N THR A 42 20.72 -1.53 5.91
CA THR A 42 20.61 -1.47 7.38
C THR A 42 20.50 -0.02 7.87
N ALA A 43 20.14 0.16 9.14
CA ALA A 43 20.10 1.49 9.75
C ALA A 43 21.46 2.20 9.72
N SER A 44 22.56 1.46 9.89
CA SER A 44 23.92 2.02 9.82
C SER A 44 24.31 2.56 8.45
N ASP A 45 23.65 2.08 7.39
CA ASP A 45 23.93 2.52 6.03
C ASP A 45 23.28 3.86 5.69
N VAL A 46 22.16 4.18 6.33
CA VAL A 46 21.28 5.28 5.89
C VAL A 46 21.02 6.35 6.94
N VAL A 47 21.08 6.06 8.23
CA VAL A 47 20.84 7.04 9.29
C VAL A 47 21.95 8.11 9.29
N GLY A 48 21.56 9.37 9.32
CA GLY A 48 22.46 10.52 9.23
C GLY A 48 22.78 10.94 7.80
N THR A 49 22.37 10.20 6.78
CA THR A 49 22.56 10.58 5.38
C THR A 49 21.37 11.39 4.86
N HIS A 50 21.62 12.18 3.81
CA HIS A 50 20.54 12.85 3.09
C HIS A 50 19.76 11.81 2.26
N PHE A 51 18.42 11.87 2.26
CA PHE A 51 17.60 10.81 1.67
C PHE A 51 17.89 10.60 0.17
N ARG A 52 18.26 11.67 -0.56
CA ARG A 52 18.68 11.57 -1.96
C ARG A 52 20.03 10.89 -2.18
N SER A 53 20.87 10.80 -1.15
CA SER A 53 22.08 10.01 -1.21
C SER A 53 21.81 8.52 -1.04
N THR A 54 20.67 8.18 -0.44
CA THR A 54 20.20 6.79 -0.28
C THR A 54 19.40 6.33 -1.49
N PHE A 55 18.50 7.20 -2.01
CA PHE A 55 17.62 6.96 -3.14
C PHE A 55 18.02 7.88 -4.29
N LEU A 56 18.78 7.35 -5.26
CA LEU A 56 19.53 8.15 -6.22
C LEU A 56 18.69 8.74 -7.37
N ASP A 57 17.60 8.08 -7.73
CA ASP A 57 16.77 8.41 -8.90
C ASP A 57 15.40 9.05 -8.53
N VAL A 58 15.29 9.60 -7.33
CA VAL A 58 14.06 10.26 -6.89
C VAL A 58 13.88 11.60 -7.61
N ASP A 59 12.87 11.68 -8.46
CA ASP A 59 12.46 12.96 -9.06
C ASP A 59 11.89 13.89 -7.97
N PRO A 60 12.44 15.11 -7.81
CA PRO A 60 11.90 16.09 -6.86
C PRO A 60 10.42 16.41 -7.05
N ALA A 61 9.97 16.48 -8.31
CA ALA A 61 8.59 16.82 -8.63
C ALA A 61 7.60 15.71 -8.23
N ASP A 62 8.10 14.46 -8.14
CA ASP A 62 7.29 13.28 -7.84
C ASP A 62 7.62 12.64 -6.48
N SER A 63 8.47 13.24 -5.67
CA SER A 63 8.86 12.72 -4.36
C SER A 63 7.75 12.83 -3.32
N GLY A 64 7.28 11.69 -2.81
CA GLY A 64 6.34 11.63 -1.68
C GLY A 64 6.91 12.28 -0.41
N VAL A 65 8.22 12.13 -0.17
CA VAL A 65 8.93 12.78 0.96
C VAL A 65 8.85 14.30 0.85
N LEU A 66 9.18 14.87 -0.32
CA LEU A 66 9.12 16.32 -0.51
C LEU A 66 7.69 16.85 -0.39
N ARG A 67 6.69 16.14 -0.92
CA ARG A 67 5.27 16.50 -0.72
C ARG A 67 4.88 16.47 0.75
N ALA A 68 5.34 15.48 1.51
CA ALA A 68 5.07 15.41 2.95
C ALA A 68 5.69 16.59 3.70
N LEU A 69 6.90 17.03 3.34
CA LEU A 69 7.51 18.24 3.91
C LEU A 69 6.75 19.53 3.56
N HIS A 70 5.87 19.50 2.54
CA HIS A 70 4.92 20.58 2.23
C HIS A 70 3.51 20.33 2.79
N GLY A 71 3.34 19.28 3.60
CA GLY A 71 2.09 18.99 4.31
C GLY A 71 1.12 18.04 3.64
N GLU A 72 1.52 17.44 2.51
CA GLU A 72 0.71 16.48 1.78
C GLU A 72 1.05 15.04 2.23
N SER A 73 0.04 14.18 2.33
CA SER A 73 0.25 12.76 2.59
C SER A 73 0.25 11.98 1.27
N THR A 74 1.10 10.96 1.18
CA THR A 74 1.10 9.98 0.11
C THR A 74 0.65 8.66 0.71
N ILE A 75 -0.33 7.98 0.12
CA ILE A 75 -0.86 6.72 0.65
C ILE A 75 -0.70 5.64 -0.41
N SER A 76 -0.09 4.52 -0.01
CA SER A 76 0.03 3.28 -0.78
C SER A 76 0.50 3.49 -2.23
N ARG A 77 1.54 4.28 -2.40
CA ARG A 77 2.15 4.56 -3.68
C ARG A 77 3.16 3.48 -4.03
N ALA A 78 3.07 2.91 -5.22
CA ALA A 78 4.14 2.08 -5.76
C ALA A 78 5.37 2.92 -6.08
N TYR A 79 6.54 2.40 -5.77
CA TYR A 79 7.81 3.03 -6.08
C TYR A 79 8.81 2.02 -6.63
N THR A 80 9.77 2.52 -7.39
CA THR A 80 11.00 1.80 -7.73
C THR A 80 12.15 2.81 -7.65
N HIS A 81 13.08 2.58 -6.74
CA HIS A 81 14.21 3.47 -6.51
C HIS A 81 15.54 2.75 -6.75
N LEU A 82 16.48 3.48 -7.33
CA LEU A 82 17.88 3.09 -7.37
C LEU A 82 18.53 3.49 -6.05
N LEU A 83 19.07 2.50 -5.34
CA LEU A 83 19.73 2.70 -4.04
C LEU A 83 21.21 3.08 -4.21
N PHE A 84 21.79 3.66 -3.14
CA PHE A 84 23.21 4.05 -3.05
C PHE A 84 24.17 2.90 -3.38
N ASN A 85 23.77 1.64 -3.14
CA ASN A 85 24.57 0.45 -3.42
C ASN A 85 24.39 -0.09 -4.86
N GLY A 86 23.67 0.64 -5.72
CA GLY A 86 23.41 0.25 -7.10
C GLY A 86 22.28 -0.78 -7.29
N GLN A 87 21.66 -1.25 -6.22
CA GLN A 87 20.49 -2.12 -6.30
C GLN A 87 19.22 -1.31 -6.58
N ARG A 88 18.25 -1.92 -7.25
CA ARG A 88 16.90 -1.36 -7.35
C ARG A 88 16.01 -1.95 -6.27
N SER A 89 15.27 -1.08 -5.61
CA SER A 89 14.27 -1.45 -4.61
C SER A 89 12.90 -1.03 -5.10
N SER A 90 11.97 -1.96 -5.10
CA SER A 90 10.58 -1.71 -5.47
C SER A 90 9.66 -2.05 -4.30
N GLY A 91 8.57 -1.34 -4.20
CA GLY A 91 7.64 -1.56 -3.09
C GLY A 91 6.44 -0.63 -3.15
N ILE A 92 5.70 -0.65 -2.05
CA ILE A 92 4.60 0.27 -1.79
C ILE A 92 4.97 1.08 -0.56
N GLU A 93 4.81 2.40 -0.63
CA GLU A 93 5.08 3.31 0.46
C GLU A 93 3.88 4.18 0.80
N SER A 94 3.76 4.52 2.08
CA SER A 94 2.86 5.57 2.56
C SER A 94 3.69 6.57 3.33
N ILE A 95 3.56 7.86 3.00
CA ILE A 95 4.38 8.92 3.57
C ILE A 95 3.47 10.00 4.15
N PHE A 96 3.75 10.38 5.40
CA PHE A 96 2.96 11.35 6.15
C PHE A 96 3.86 12.45 6.71
N PRO A 97 3.37 13.71 6.78
CA PRO A 97 4.07 14.78 7.47
C PRO A 97 4.07 14.56 8.99
N ILE A 98 5.19 14.85 9.63
CA ILE A 98 5.29 14.94 11.09
C ILE A 98 5.13 16.42 11.47
N ARG A 99 4.14 16.71 12.31
CA ARG A 99 3.80 18.07 12.73
C ARG A 99 4.13 18.30 14.20
N MET A 100 4.56 19.53 14.49
CA MET A 100 4.67 20.06 15.84
C MET A 100 3.98 21.40 15.89
N GLY A 101 2.75 21.45 16.43
CA GLY A 101 1.85 22.59 16.25
C GLY A 101 1.55 22.77 14.76
N ASP A 102 1.70 24.01 14.27
CA ASP A 102 1.47 24.34 12.86
C ASP A 102 2.69 24.09 11.95
N SER A 103 3.83 23.75 12.51
CA SER A 103 5.07 23.54 11.76
C SER A 103 5.26 22.06 11.38
N ILE A 104 5.73 21.82 10.17
CA ILE A 104 6.18 20.50 9.72
C ILE A 104 7.64 20.35 10.08
N ILE A 105 7.97 19.32 10.87
CA ILE A 105 9.32 19.05 11.37
C ILE A 105 9.97 17.84 10.69
N GLY A 106 9.26 17.21 9.77
CA GLY A 106 9.76 16.04 9.05
C GLY A 106 8.66 15.24 8.38
N SER A 107 9.01 14.05 7.95
CA SER A 107 8.10 13.06 7.37
C SER A 107 8.41 11.66 7.90
N ILE A 108 7.37 10.81 7.94
CA ILE A 108 7.48 9.39 8.21
C ILE A 108 7.04 8.62 6.96
N SER A 109 7.90 7.72 6.51
CA SER A 109 7.60 6.77 5.43
C SER A 109 7.45 5.37 5.99
N VAL A 110 6.39 4.69 5.62
CA VAL A 110 6.09 3.30 5.94
C VAL A 110 6.14 2.52 4.63
N SER A 111 7.06 1.56 4.51
CA SER A 111 7.33 0.87 3.25
C SER A 111 7.14 -0.64 3.38
N ARG A 112 6.56 -1.24 2.33
CA ARG A 112 6.57 -2.67 2.08
C ARG A 112 7.38 -2.94 0.82
N PHE A 113 8.39 -3.80 0.94
CA PHE A 113 9.27 -4.16 -0.17
C PHE A 113 8.69 -5.34 -0.96
N LEU A 114 8.94 -5.37 -2.24
CA LEU A 114 8.58 -6.49 -3.11
C LEU A 114 9.76 -7.44 -3.22
N SER A 115 9.53 -8.71 -2.92
CA SER A 115 10.55 -9.72 -2.61
C SER A 115 11.42 -10.22 -3.79
N SER A 116 11.41 -9.58 -4.97
CA SER A 116 12.22 -10.05 -6.12
C SER A 116 12.81 -8.91 -6.95
N PRO A 117 14.07 -8.52 -6.70
CA PRO A 117 14.73 -7.45 -7.47
C PRO A 117 15.06 -7.84 -8.92
N ASN A 118 15.08 -9.13 -9.27
CA ASN A 118 15.62 -9.58 -10.56
C ASN A 118 14.60 -9.82 -11.69
N ARG A 119 13.29 -9.63 -11.47
CA ARG A 119 12.26 -9.81 -12.51
C ARG A 119 11.76 -8.52 -13.14
N PHE A 120 12.19 -7.36 -12.65
CA PHE A 120 11.69 -6.05 -13.10
C PHE A 120 12.45 -5.43 -14.28
N LEU A 121 13.49 -6.09 -14.81
CA LEU A 121 14.31 -5.48 -15.86
C LEU A 121 13.68 -5.46 -17.25
N ASP A 122 12.52 -6.11 -17.46
CA ASP A 122 11.88 -6.21 -18.78
C ASP A 122 10.46 -5.61 -18.89
N VAL A 123 9.93 -5.00 -17.84
CA VAL A 123 8.61 -4.34 -17.92
C VAL A 123 8.82 -2.84 -18.07
N LYS A 124 8.79 -2.37 -19.31
CA LYS A 124 8.69 -0.95 -19.65
C LYS A 124 7.42 -0.37 -19.03
N ASP A 125 7.59 0.67 -18.22
CA ASP A 125 6.69 1.77 -17.84
C ASP A 125 5.17 1.60 -18.09
N ASP A 126 4.58 0.48 -17.66
CA ASP A 126 3.14 0.36 -17.55
C ASP A 126 2.77 0.25 -16.06
N PRO A 127 2.29 1.35 -15.42
CA PRO A 127 1.90 1.34 -14.01
C PRO A 127 0.71 0.43 -13.69
N SER A 128 0.16 -0.26 -14.70
CA SER A 128 -1.00 -1.15 -14.57
C SER A 128 -0.65 -2.60 -14.27
N VAL A 129 0.64 -3.00 -14.25
CA VAL A 129 1.03 -4.39 -14.03
C VAL A 129 1.47 -4.61 -12.60
N SER A 130 0.70 -5.37 -11.82
CA SER A 130 1.05 -5.81 -10.47
C SER A 130 2.17 -6.84 -10.54
N PRO A 131 3.34 -6.60 -9.90
CA PRO A 131 4.46 -7.52 -9.96
C PRO A 131 4.25 -8.75 -9.07
N ASP A 132 4.73 -9.90 -9.53
CA ASP A 132 4.91 -11.18 -8.80
C ASP A 132 3.79 -11.60 -7.84
N LEU A 133 2.56 -11.61 -8.32
CA LEU A 133 1.46 -12.20 -7.58
C LEU A 133 1.56 -13.72 -7.63
N ALA A 134 1.41 -14.37 -6.46
CA ALA A 134 1.37 -15.81 -6.39
C ALA A 134 0.26 -16.39 -7.28
N ALA A 135 0.58 -17.43 -8.01
CA ALA A 135 -0.35 -18.16 -8.85
C ALA A 135 -0.77 -19.49 -8.18
N ILE A 136 -1.78 -20.14 -8.73
CA ILE A 136 -2.24 -21.46 -8.22
C ILE A 136 -1.09 -22.48 -8.08
N PRO A 137 -0.10 -22.57 -8.99
CA PRO A 137 1.05 -23.47 -8.81
C PRO A 137 1.87 -23.20 -7.55
N ASP A 138 1.91 -21.96 -7.07
CA ASP A 138 2.67 -21.56 -5.89
C ASP A 138 1.99 -21.98 -4.58
N MET A 139 0.72 -22.38 -4.65
CA MET A 139 -0.04 -22.88 -3.50
C MET A 139 0.38 -24.32 -3.18
N ILE A 140 1.16 -24.47 -2.10
CA ILE A 140 1.68 -25.77 -1.66
C ILE A 140 0.56 -26.63 -1.08
N GLY A 141 0.52 -27.91 -1.47
CA GLY A 141 -0.38 -28.92 -0.93
C GLY A 141 -1.23 -29.62 -1.98
N ASN A 142 -1.46 -30.93 -1.75
CA ASN A 142 -2.25 -31.82 -2.61
C ASN A 142 -3.39 -32.53 -1.86
N SER A 143 -3.72 -32.09 -0.63
CA SER A 143 -4.86 -32.67 0.09
C SER A 143 -6.17 -32.44 -0.66
N PRO A 144 -7.21 -33.25 -0.44
CA PRO A 144 -8.52 -33.07 -1.07
C PRO A 144 -9.10 -31.67 -0.82
N ALA A 145 -8.88 -31.10 0.37
CA ALA A 145 -9.31 -29.75 0.72
C ALA A 145 -8.58 -28.69 -0.14
N MET A 146 -7.24 -28.80 -0.27
CA MET A 146 -6.45 -27.88 -1.09
C MET A 146 -6.82 -27.98 -2.58
N GLN A 147 -7.04 -29.19 -3.09
CA GLN A 147 -7.50 -29.35 -4.47
C GLN A 147 -8.90 -28.75 -4.70
N THR A 148 -9.76 -28.85 -3.70
CA THR A 148 -11.09 -28.20 -3.75
C THR A 148 -10.97 -26.70 -3.76
N LEU A 149 -10.10 -26.12 -2.90
CA LEU A 149 -9.82 -24.69 -2.87
C LEU A 149 -9.27 -24.21 -4.22
N LYS A 150 -8.26 -24.90 -4.79
CA LYS A 150 -7.71 -24.54 -6.12
C LYS A 150 -8.78 -24.54 -7.21
N ARG A 151 -9.72 -25.51 -7.20
CA ARG A 151 -10.86 -25.53 -8.14
C ARG A 151 -11.84 -24.37 -7.91
N GLN A 152 -12.10 -24.00 -6.65
CA GLN A 152 -12.96 -22.86 -6.32
C GLN A 152 -12.34 -21.55 -6.81
N ILE A 153 -11.03 -21.35 -6.61
CA ILE A 153 -10.29 -20.19 -7.13
C ILE A 153 -10.46 -20.07 -8.65
N LEU A 154 -10.20 -21.13 -9.40
CA LEU A 154 -10.35 -21.14 -10.87
C LEU A 154 -11.77 -20.84 -11.33
N ARG A 155 -12.76 -21.28 -10.55
CA ARG A 155 -14.18 -21.06 -10.86
C ARG A 155 -14.57 -19.60 -10.62
N VAL A 156 -14.22 -19.03 -9.47
CA VAL A 156 -14.59 -17.67 -9.10
C VAL A 156 -13.80 -16.61 -9.88
N ALA A 157 -12.56 -16.88 -10.20
CA ALA A 157 -11.69 -15.98 -10.97
C ALA A 157 -12.25 -15.62 -12.37
N ARG A 158 -13.14 -16.45 -12.93
CA ARG A 158 -13.78 -16.21 -14.23
C ARG A 158 -15.08 -15.38 -14.14
N THR A 159 -15.40 -14.91 -12.95
CA THR A 159 -16.64 -14.13 -12.69
C THR A 159 -16.29 -12.74 -12.20
N ASP A 160 -17.25 -11.81 -12.27
CA ASP A 160 -17.15 -10.47 -11.67
C ASP A 160 -17.74 -10.42 -10.25
N ALA A 161 -17.92 -11.57 -9.61
CA ALA A 161 -18.47 -11.67 -8.27
C ALA A 161 -17.48 -11.13 -7.22
N ASN A 162 -18.01 -10.49 -6.17
CA ASN A 162 -17.24 -10.18 -4.99
C ASN A 162 -16.89 -11.50 -4.27
N VAL A 163 -15.64 -11.61 -3.81
CA VAL A 163 -15.10 -12.82 -3.19
C VAL A 163 -14.83 -12.54 -1.72
N LEU A 164 -15.36 -13.35 -0.83
CA LEU A 164 -15.01 -13.34 0.59
C LEU A 164 -14.08 -14.55 0.88
N ILE A 165 -12.90 -14.25 1.43
CA ILE A 165 -11.92 -15.25 1.83
C ILE A 165 -11.92 -15.32 3.35
N CYS A 166 -12.34 -16.47 3.91
CA CYS A 166 -12.38 -16.71 5.35
C CYS A 166 -11.30 -17.70 5.77
N GLY A 167 -10.66 -17.43 6.89
CA GLY A 167 -9.64 -18.31 7.48
C GLY A 167 -8.93 -17.64 8.66
N GLU A 168 -8.26 -18.44 9.48
CA GLU A 168 -7.47 -17.95 10.60
C GLU A 168 -6.27 -17.10 10.12
N THR A 169 -5.67 -16.34 11.03
CA THR A 169 -4.43 -15.59 10.73
C THR A 169 -3.31 -16.55 10.34
N GLY A 170 -2.54 -16.20 9.31
CA GLY A 170 -1.42 -17.04 8.82
C GLY A 170 -1.80 -18.20 7.90
N THR A 171 -3.08 -18.41 7.57
CA THR A 171 -3.52 -19.52 6.68
C THR A 171 -3.29 -19.27 5.18
N GLY A 172 -2.72 -18.11 4.82
CA GLY A 172 -2.42 -17.79 3.41
C GLY A 172 -3.56 -17.14 2.64
N LYS A 173 -4.45 -16.39 3.30
CA LYS A 173 -5.57 -15.66 2.64
C LYS A 173 -5.08 -14.76 1.50
N GLU A 174 -3.95 -14.09 1.68
CA GLU A 174 -3.33 -13.25 0.65
C GLU A 174 -2.91 -14.05 -0.58
N LEU A 175 -2.33 -15.25 -0.39
CA LEU A 175 -2.00 -16.15 -1.50
C LEU A 175 -3.24 -16.57 -2.31
N VAL A 176 -4.36 -16.77 -1.63
CA VAL A 176 -5.64 -17.07 -2.28
C VAL A 176 -6.13 -15.87 -3.09
N ALA A 177 -6.04 -14.65 -2.55
CA ALA A 177 -6.42 -13.43 -3.26
C ALA A 177 -5.55 -13.19 -4.51
N HIS A 178 -4.23 -13.38 -4.38
CA HIS A 178 -3.31 -13.35 -5.52
C HIS A 178 -3.69 -14.39 -6.59
N ALA A 179 -3.94 -15.63 -6.19
CA ALA A 179 -4.30 -16.70 -7.10
C ALA A 179 -5.64 -16.45 -7.82
N VAL A 180 -6.62 -15.84 -7.15
CA VAL A 180 -7.87 -15.41 -7.79
C VAL A 180 -7.59 -14.34 -8.84
N HIS A 181 -6.78 -13.34 -8.54
CA HIS A 181 -6.45 -12.28 -9.49
C HIS A 181 -5.67 -12.82 -10.69
N THR A 182 -4.59 -13.59 -10.45
CA THR A 182 -3.72 -14.13 -11.52
C THR A 182 -4.46 -15.11 -12.43
N ALA A 183 -5.48 -15.82 -11.92
CA ALA A 183 -6.33 -16.70 -12.72
C ALA A 183 -7.49 -15.98 -13.43
N SER A 184 -7.68 -14.68 -13.21
CA SER A 184 -8.79 -13.89 -13.74
C SER A 184 -8.44 -13.21 -15.07
N PRO A 185 -9.44 -12.72 -15.85
CA PRO A 185 -9.22 -11.85 -17.01
C PRO A 185 -8.49 -10.54 -16.66
N ARG A 186 -8.42 -10.18 -15.38
CA ARG A 186 -7.77 -8.97 -14.87
C ARG A 186 -6.31 -9.20 -14.45
N CYS A 187 -5.72 -10.35 -14.73
CA CYS A 187 -4.35 -10.73 -14.30
C CYS A 187 -3.25 -9.76 -14.76
N LYS A 188 -3.50 -8.98 -15.81
CA LYS A 188 -2.60 -7.92 -16.30
C LYS A 188 -2.98 -6.52 -15.82
N ARG A 189 -3.98 -6.41 -14.96
CA ARG A 189 -4.43 -5.15 -14.38
C ARG A 189 -3.90 -5.00 -12.96
N LEU A 190 -4.09 -3.82 -12.39
CA LEU A 190 -3.66 -3.52 -11.03
C LEU A 190 -4.30 -4.48 -10.02
N PHE A 191 -3.47 -5.10 -9.17
CA PHE A 191 -3.88 -5.73 -7.92
C PHE A 191 -3.53 -4.78 -6.78
N TYR A 192 -4.53 -4.32 -6.05
CA TYR A 192 -4.36 -3.35 -4.95
C TYR A 192 -4.62 -4.03 -3.60
N PRO A 193 -3.58 -4.47 -2.88
CA PRO A 193 -3.73 -5.03 -1.54
C PRO A 193 -3.83 -3.89 -0.52
N GLN A 194 -4.84 -3.94 0.34
CA GLN A 194 -5.02 -3.00 1.44
C GLN A 194 -5.34 -3.74 2.73
N ASN A 195 -4.48 -3.63 3.73
CA ASN A 195 -4.81 -4.02 5.09
C ASN A 195 -5.63 -2.91 5.75
N CYS A 196 -6.87 -3.21 6.15
CA CYS A 196 -7.80 -2.24 6.70
C CYS A 196 -7.42 -1.80 8.12
N ALA A 197 -6.76 -2.65 8.89
CA ALA A 197 -6.28 -2.32 10.24
C ALA A 197 -5.07 -1.36 10.21
N ALA A 198 -4.36 -1.28 9.10
CA ALA A 198 -3.18 -0.43 8.95
C ALA A 198 -3.52 1.06 8.73
N ILE A 199 -4.76 1.40 8.39
CA ILE A 199 -5.16 2.78 8.15
C ILE A 199 -5.82 3.34 9.42
N PRO A 200 -5.37 4.50 9.93
CA PRO A 200 -6.06 5.19 11.01
C PRO A 200 -7.53 5.44 10.65
N SER A 201 -8.45 5.23 11.61
CA SER A 201 -9.91 5.33 11.38
C SER A 201 -10.32 6.68 10.76
N SER A 202 -9.66 7.77 11.15
CA SER A 202 -9.90 9.11 10.60
C SER A 202 -9.51 9.28 9.13
N LEU A 203 -8.67 8.39 8.59
CA LEU A 203 -8.20 8.44 7.20
C LEU A 203 -8.82 7.34 6.32
N LEU A 204 -9.46 6.33 6.92
CA LEU A 204 -10.03 5.19 6.19
C LEU A 204 -10.93 5.64 5.05
N GLU A 205 -11.87 6.55 5.35
CA GLU A 205 -12.86 6.98 4.36
C GLU A 205 -12.22 7.72 3.20
N SER A 206 -11.30 8.67 3.49
CA SER A 206 -10.58 9.39 2.44
C SER A 206 -9.65 8.50 1.62
N SER A 207 -9.07 7.48 2.24
CA SER A 207 -8.23 6.50 1.54
C SER A 207 -9.03 5.67 0.54
N PHE A 208 -10.22 5.19 0.93
CA PHE A 208 -11.05 4.36 0.04
C PHE A 208 -11.73 5.15 -1.06
N PHE A 209 -12.32 6.31 -0.73
CA PHE A 209 -13.20 7.06 -1.62
C PHE A 209 -12.53 8.30 -2.23
N GLY A 210 -11.37 8.72 -1.72
CA GLY A 210 -10.75 9.97 -2.12
C GLY A 210 -11.41 11.19 -1.48
N SER A 211 -10.87 12.38 -1.75
CA SER A 211 -11.38 13.64 -1.22
C SER A 211 -11.36 14.75 -2.27
N GLU A 212 -12.28 15.68 -2.15
CA GLU A 212 -12.24 16.97 -2.82
C GLU A 212 -11.62 18.02 -1.90
N LYS A 213 -11.08 19.09 -2.50
CA LYS A 213 -10.53 20.20 -1.74
C LYS A 213 -11.62 20.82 -0.85
N GLY A 214 -11.34 20.94 0.46
CA GLY A 214 -12.27 21.50 1.43
C GLY A 214 -13.24 20.50 2.06
N ALA A 215 -13.11 19.20 1.79
CA ALA A 215 -13.92 18.15 2.44
C ALA A 215 -13.74 18.11 3.96
N TYR A 216 -12.53 18.39 4.42
CA TYR A 216 -12.16 18.58 5.84
C TYR A 216 -10.93 19.49 5.93
N THR A 217 -10.56 19.94 7.14
CA THR A 217 -9.40 20.81 7.35
C THR A 217 -8.11 20.17 6.81
N GLY A 218 -7.48 20.81 5.82
CA GLY A 218 -6.27 20.30 5.16
C GLY A 218 -6.51 19.28 4.05
N SER A 219 -7.77 18.99 3.65
CA SER A 219 -8.04 18.09 2.54
C SER A 219 -7.62 18.69 1.20
N VAL A 220 -6.96 17.87 0.39
CA VAL A 220 -6.60 18.14 -1.00
C VAL A 220 -7.42 17.24 -1.91
N HIS A 221 -7.46 17.60 -3.19
CA HIS A 221 -8.07 16.73 -4.19
C HIS A 221 -7.23 15.46 -4.37
N SER A 222 -7.81 14.30 -4.05
CA SER A 222 -7.13 13.00 -4.16
C SER A 222 -8.09 11.91 -4.62
N LYS A 223 -7.56 10.98 -5.42
CA LYS A 223 -8.28 9.75 -5.79
C LYS A 223 -8.19 8.74 -4.66
N GLY A 224 -9.29 8.04 -4.39
CA GLY A 224 -9.33 6.92 -3.46
C GLY A 224 -8.85 5.61 -4.10
N ILE A 225 -8.61 4.59 -3.24
CA ILE A 225 -8.18 3.25 -3.65
C ILE A 225 -9.14 2.65 -4.68
N LEU A 226 -10.45 2.78 -4.47
CA LEU A 226 -11.46 2.21 -5.36
C LEU A 226 -11.42 2.84 -6.75
N GLU A 227 -11.11 4.14 -6.85
CA GLU A 227 -10.95 4.83 -8.13
C GLU A 227 -9.61 4.49 -8.81
N GLN A 228 -8.53 4.34 -8.02
CA GLN A 228 -7.20 3.99 -8.54
C GLN A 228 -7.15 2.57 -9.11
N ALA A 229 -7.90 1.66 -8.49
CA ALA A 229 -7.95 0.25 -8.88
C ALA A 229 -9.04 -0.07 -9.92
N ASP A 230 -9.61 0.95 -10.58
CA ASP A 230 -10.65 0.73 -11.59
C ASP A 230 -10.17 -0.20 -12.70
N GLY A 231 -11.02 -1.18 -13.06
CA GLY A 231 -10.69 -2.25 -14.00
C GLY A 231 -9.74 -3.32 -13.46
N GLY A 232 -9.20 -3.14 -12.25
CA GLY A 232 -8.31 -4.06 -11.55
C GLY A 232 -9.00 -4.92 -10.48
N THR A 233 -8.25 -5.21 -9.42
CA THR A 233 -8.72 -5.98 -8.26
C THR A 233 -8.27 -5.28 -6.99
N VAL A 234 -9.19 -5.06 -6.04
CA VAL A 234 -8.88 -4.60 -4.69
C VAL A 234 -8.99 -5.80 -3.74
N PHE A 235 -7.95 -6.05 -2.99
CA PHE A 235 -7.94 -7.01 -1.89
C PHE A 235 -7.95 -6.27 -0.55
N LEU A 236 -9.01 -6.45 0.22
CA LEU A 236 -9.16 -5.86 1.55
C LEU A 236 -8.88 -6.93 2.59
N ASP A 237 -7.72 -6.85 3.23
CA ASP A 237 -7.40 -7.71 4.36
C ASP A 237 -7.94 -7.10 5.65
N GLU A 238 -8.27 -7.96 6.61
CA GLU A 238 -8.83 -7.58 7.92
C GLU A 238 -10.05 -6.64 7.81
N ILE A 239 -10.95 -6.94 6.89
CA ILE A 239 -12.15 -6.12 6.63
C ILE A 239 -13.03 -5.90 7.89
N ASN A 240 -12.94 -6.81 8.87
CA ASN A 240 -13.60 -6.70 10.15
C ASN A 240 -13.10 -5.54 11.02
N SER A 241 -11.92 -4.99 10.76
CA SER A 241 -11.36 -3.83 11.46
C SER A 241 -11.94 -2.49 10.98
N LEU A 242 -12.69 -2.49 9.88
CA LEU A 242 -13.31 -1.28 9.33
C LEU A 242 -14.40 -0.74 10.25
N ASP A 243 -14.44 0.57 10.41
CA ASP A 243 -15.57 1.26 11.02
C ASP A 243 -16.88 0.96 10.28
N PRO A 244 -18.01 0.69 11.00
CA PRO A 244 -19.30 0.38 10.39
C PRO A 244 -19.79 1.41 9.36
N ALA A 245 -19.47 2.69 9.53
CA ALA A 245 -19.81 3.73 8.58
C ALA A 245 -19.10 3.55 7.23
N VAL A 246 -17.82 3.16 7.28
CA VAL A 246 -17.02 2.86 6.08
C VAL A 246 -17.49 1.57 5.42
N GLN A 247 -17.81 0.53 6.23
CA GLN A 247 -18.37 -0.72 5.72
C GLN A 247 -19.64 -0.48 4.88
N GLY A 248 -20.57 0.32 5.39
CA GLY A 248 -21.81 0.67 4.67
C GLY A 248 -21.57 1.38 3.34
N LYS A 249 -20.56 2.26 3.28
CA LYS A 249 -20.18 2.95 2.04
C LYS A 249 -19.52 2.01 1.02
N ILE A 250 -18.64 1.11 1.49
CA ILE A 250 -18.03 0.09 0.63
C ILE A 250 -19.12 -0.83 0.06
N LEU A 251 -20.03 -1.31 0.89
CA LEU A 251 -21.14 -2.17 0.45
C LEU A 251 -21.94 -1.47 -0.65
N ARG A 252 -22.31 -0.21 -0.44
CA ARG A 252 -23.04 0.57 -1.45
C ARG A 252 -22.24 0.71 -2.75
N ALA A 253 -20.93 0.94 -2.67
CA ALA A 253 -20.06 1.03 -3.86
C ALA A 253 -20.00 -0.31 -4.61
N LEU A 254 -19.95 -1.44 -3.90
CA LEU A 254 -19.96 -2.78 -4.48
C LEU A 254 -21.29 -3.09 -5.20
N GLU A 255 -22.43 -2.67 -4.63
CA GLU A 255 -23.77 -2.89 -5.18
C GLU A 255 -24.05 -2.01 -6.39
N THR A 256 -23.75 -0.71 -6.25
CA THR A 256 -24.11 0.28 -7.28
C THR A 256 -23.06 0.44 -8.37
N LYS A 257 -21.83 -0.02 -8.13
CA LYS A 257 -20.64 0.26 -8.96
C LYS A 257 -20.38 1.75 -9.12
N LYS A 258 -20.77 2.54 -8.12
CA LYS A 258 -20.59 3.99 -8.09
C LYS A 258 -20.05 4.42 -6.74
N LEU A 259 -19.21 5.44 -6.76
CA LEU A 259 -18.65 6.05 -5.56
C LEU A 259 -18.72 7.58 -5.64
N ARG A 260 -18.55 8.24 -4.50
CA ARG A 260 -18.38 9.70 -4.41
C ARG A 260 -17.21 10.00 -3.50
N ARG A 261 -16.39 10.96 -3.89
CA ARG A 261 -15.32 11.46 -3.01
C ARG A 261 -15.90 12.22 -1.83
N LEU A 262 -15.16 12.25 -0.73
CA LEU A 262 -15.52 13.07 0.43
C LEU A 262 -15.62 14.53 0.01
N GLY A 263 -16.69 15.20 0.45
CA GLY A 263 -16.97 16.59 0.09
C GLY A 263 -17.41 16.80 -1.36
N GLY A 264 -17.37 15.74 -2.19
CA GLY A 264 -17.79 15.80 -3.58
C GLY A 264 -19.27 15.49 -3.79
N THR A 265 -19.86 16.06 -4.84
CA THR A 265 -21.24 15.77 -5.27
C THR A 265 -21.28 14.87 -6.51
N ARG A 266 -20.17 14.77 -7.23
CA ARG A 266 -20.07 13.98 -8.47
C ARG A 266 -20.02 12.48 -8.18
N GLU A 267 -20.85 11.70 -8.88
CA GLU A 267 -20.73 10.24 -8.91
C GLU A 267 -19.64 9.84 -9.93
N ILE A 268 -18.80 8.88 -9.51
CA ILE A 268 -17.73 8.26 -10.28
C ILE A 268 -18.15 6.79 -10.44
N GLN A 269 -18.07 6.28 -11.65
CA GLN A 269 -18.41 4.91 -11.99
C GLN A 269 -17.15 4.07 -12.08
#